data_7f533b0f601f2e745ebd08fe1a0e25ec
#
_entry.id   7f533b0f601f2e745ebd08fe1a0e25ec
#
_cell.length_a   1.000
_cell.length_b   1.000
_cell.length_c   1.000
_cell.angle_alpha   90.00
_cell.angle_beta   90.00
_cell.angle_gamma   90.00
#
_symmetry.space_group_name_H-M   'P 1'
#
loop_
_entity.id
_entity.type
_entity.pdbx_description
1 polymer ?
#
loop_
_entity_poly.entity_id
_entity_poly.type
_entity_poly.pdbx_seq_one_letter_code
_entity_poly.pdbx_strand_id
1 'polypeptide(L)'
;MSEQNNTEMAFQIQRVYTKDVSFEAPKAPQIFQQEWQPEVKLDLDTASSELVEGVYEVVLRVTVTATLEEETAFLCEVQQAGIFSIDGIEGTQLAHCLGAYCPNILFPYARECITSLVGRGTFPQLNLAPVNFDALFMNYLQQQAEPQSNEAEQEA
;
A
#
# COMPACT_ATOMS: atom_id res chain seq x y z
N MET A 1 9.21 -11.16 -40.21
CA MET A 1 10.12 -10.25 -39.74
C MET A 1 9.70 -9.59 -38.44
N SER A 2 8.73 -9.15 -38.16
CA SER A 2 8.46 -8.43 -36.92
C SER A 2 7.58 -9.20 -35.98
N GLU A 3 7.41 -10.44 -36.20
CA GLU A 3 6.52 -11.25 -35.42
C GLU A 3 7.05 -11.54 -34.03
N GLN A 4 8.29 -11.27 -33.81
CA GLN A 4 8.90 -11.58 -32.53
C GLN A 4 8.47 -10.66 -31.40
N ASN A 5 7.72 -9.64 -31.67
CA ASN A 5 7.37 -8.67 -30.66
C ASN A 5 6.17 -9.06 -29.83
N ASN A 6 5.59 -10.20 -30.09
CA ASN A 6 4.34 -10.59 -29.46
C ASN A 6 4.47 -10.93 -27.99
N THR A 7 5.69 -11.15 -27.50
CA THR A 7 5.92 -11.53 -26.13
C THR A 7 6.30 -10.35 -25.24
N GLU A 8 6.42 -9.17 -25.81
CA GLU A 8 6.77 -8.00 -25.01
C GLU A 8 5.61 -7.56 -24.14
N MET A 9 5.94 -7.18 -22.91
CA MET A 9 4.96 -6.65 -21.98
C MET A 9 4.48 -5.30 -22.47
N ALA A 10 3.16 -5.11 -22.49
CA ALA A 10 2.54 -3.82 -22.72
C ALA A 10 1.90 -3.38 -21.41
N PHE A 11 2.30 -2.22 -20.91
CA PHE A 11 1.84 -1.69 -19.63
C PHE A 11 1.43 -0.24 -19.81
N GLN A 12 0.22 0.09 -19.38
CA GLN A 12 -0.29 1.46 -19.49
C GLN A 12 -1.10 1.81 -18.26
N ILE A 13 -0.82 2.96 -17.69
CA ILE A 13 -1.60 3.51 -16.59
C ILE A 13 -2.78 4.26 -17.22
N GLN A 14 -3.99 3.80 -16.96
CA GLN A 14 -5.18 4.46 -17.48
C GLN A 14 -5.67 5.55 -16.55
N ARG A 15 -5.60 5.30 -15.24
CA ARG A 15 -6.15 6.22 -14.26
C ARG A 15 -5.48 5.99 -12.91
N VAL A 16 -5.22 7.07 -12.18
CA VAL A 16 -4.79 7.02 -10.78
C VAL A 16 -5.76 7.91 -10.00
N TYR A 17 -6.33 7.37 -8.92
CA TYR A 17 -7.34 8.12 -8.17
C TYR A 17 -7.32 7.73 -6.71
N THR A 18 -7.81 8.62 -5.87
CA THR A 18 -8.01 8.36 -4.45
C THR A 18 -9.39 7.75 -4.27
N LYS A 19 -9.42 6.51 -3.79
CA LYS A 19 -10.68 5.76 -3.69
C LYS A 19 -11.38 6.02 -2.37
N ASP A 20 -10.62 6.16 -1.28
CA ASP A 20 -11.18 6.41 0.05
C ASP A 20 -10.14 7.03 0.94
N VAL A 21 -10.58 7.93 1.82
CA VAL A 21 -9.71 8.63 2.75
C VAL A 21 -10.42 8.75 4.08
N SER A 22 -9.69 8.50 5.17
CA SER A 22 -10.20 8.81 6.50
C SER A 22 -9.08 9.37 7.37
N PHE A 23 -9.44 10.30 8.22
CA PHE A 23 -8.53 10.90 9.19
C PHE A 23 -9.30 11.17 10.46
N GLU A 24 -8.74 10.72 11.59
CA GLU A 24 -9.33 10.92 12.90
C GLU A 24 -8.29 11.41 13.89
N ALA A 25 -8.66 12.39 14.69
CA ALA A 25 -7.86 12.86 15.82
C ALA A 25 -8.71 12.76 17.07
N PRO A 26 -8.89 11.55 17.63
CA PRO A 26 -9.92 11.31 18.64
C PRO A 26 -9.65 11.97 19.98
N LYS A 27 -8.41 12.35 20.27
CA LYS A 27 -8.03 12.97 21.54
C LYS A 27 -7.74 14.46 21.39
N ALA A 28 -8.07 15.06 20.26
CA ALA A 28 -7.98 16.50 20.11
C ALA A 28 -9.12 17.16 20.90
N PRO A 29 -8.90 18.33 21.53
CA PRO A 29 -7.67 19.11 21.50
C PRO A 29 -6.67 18.75 22.59
N GLN A 30 -7.01 17.89 23.53
CA GLN A 30 -6.18 17.62 24.70
C GLN A 30 -4.80 17.06 24.30
N ILE A 31 -4.76 16.28 23.23
CA ILE A 31 -3.51 15.66 22.78
C ILE A 31 -2.45 16.72 22.40
N PHE A 32 -2.89 17.92 22.00
CA PHE A 32 -1.98 18.98 21.61
C PHE A 32 -1.18 19.56 22.77
N GLN A 33 -1.61 19.27 24.01
CA GLN A 33 -0.89 19.73 25.22
C GLN A 33 0.27 18.83 25.59
N GLN A 34 0.35 17.64 24.99
CA GLN A 34 1.40 16.67 25.29
C GLN A 34 2.62 16.91 24.41
N GLU A 35 3.79 16.52 24.93
CA GLU A 35 5.01 16.56 24.15
C GLU A 35 4.91 15.58 22.96
N TRP A 36 5.34 16.02 21.78
CA TRP A 36 5.18 15.20 20.59
C TRP A 36 6.34 14.21 20.46
N GLN A 37 6.14 13.02 21.02
CA GLN A 37 7.06 11.90 20.91
C GLN A 37 6.27 10.64 20.56
N PRO A 38 5.72 10.56 19.35
CA PRO A 38 4.81 9.48 19.02
C PRO A 38 5.51 8.20 18.62
N GLU A 39 4.82 7.10 18.83
CA GLU A 39 5.10 5.87 18.12
C GLU A 39 4.23 5.87 16.87
N VAL A 40 4.87 5.69 15.72
CA VAL A 40 4.17 5.70 14.44
C VAL A 40 4.20 4.30 13.84
N LYS A 41 3.02 3.79 13.56
CA LYS A 41 2.86 2.47 12.94
C LYS A 41 2.34 2.65 11.52
N LEU A 42 2.98 1.97 10.58
CA LEU A 42 2.60 1.98 9.17
C LEU A 42 2.13 0.58 8.76
N ASP A 43 0.91 0.48 8.27
CA ASP A 43 0.38 -0.76 7.72
C ASP A 43 0.08 -0.56 6.23
N LEU A 44 0.47 -1.55 5.43
CA LEU A 44 0.28 -1.53 3.99
C LEU A 44 -0.48 -2.78 3.57
N ASP A 45 -1.42 -2.61 2.66
CA ASP A 45 -2.18 -3.71 2.09
C ASP A 45 -2.46 -3.41 0.63
N THR A 46 -2.41 -4.44 -0.21
CA THR A 46 -2.63 -4.30 -1.64
C THR A 46 -3.69 -5.29 -2.10
N ALA A 47 -4.61 -4.82 -2.91
CA ALA A 47 -5.64 -5.66 -3.52
C ALA A 47 -5.71 -5.35 -5.00
N SER A 48 -6.00 -6.37 -5.80
CA SER A 48 -6.16 -6.19 -7.23
C SER A 48 -7.35 -7.00 -7.72
N SER A 49 -7.97 -6.52 -8.78
CA SER A 49 -9.08 -7.22 -9.42
C SER A 49 -9.06 -6.93 -10.92
N GLU A 50 -9.42 -7.94 -11.70
CA GLU A 50 -9.54 -7.78 -13.14
C GLU A 50 -10.92 -7.21 -13.46
N LEU A 51 -10.93 -6.07 -14.15
CA LEU A 51 -12.18 -5.39 -14.51
C LEU A 51 -12.76 -5.93 -15.81
N VAL A 52 -11.90 -6.00 -16.81
CA VAL A 52 -12.16 -6.69 -18.08
C VAL A 52 -10.84 -7.33 -18.47
N GLU A 53 -10.84 -8.13 -19.51
CA GLU A 53 -9.63 -8.83 -19.93
C GLU A 53 -8.47 -7.85 -20.12
N GLY A 54 -7.38 -8.07 -19.37
CA GLY A 54 -6.18 -7.27 -19.49
C GLY A 54 -6.23 -5.93 -18.77
N VAL A 55 -7.31 -5.60 -18.07
CA VAL A 55 -7.47 -4.33 -17.37
C VAL A 55 -7.75 -4.60 -15.90
N TYR A 56 -6.90 -4.03 -15.04
CA TYR A 56 -6.94 -4.32 -13.60
C TYR A 56 -7.07 -3.06 -12.78
N GLU A 57 -7.83 -3.15 -11.70
CA GLU A 57 -7.76 -2.15 -10.64
C GLU A 57 -6.80 -2.65 -9.57
N VAL A 58 -5.86 -1.82 -9.16
CA VAL A 58 -4.98 -2.09 -8.03
C VAL A 58 -5.24 -1.03 -6.97
N VAL A 59 -5.47 -1.46 -5.74
CA VAL A 59 -5.72 -0.57 -4.61
C VAL A 59 -4.62 -0.77 -3.60
N LEU A 60 -3.92 0.31 -3.27
CA LEU A 60 -2.95 0.33 -2.18
C LEU A 60 -3.59 1.02 -0.99
N ARG A 61 -3.74 0.29 0.11
CA ARG A 61 -4.24 0.86 1.37
C ARG A 61 -3.07 1.11 2.29
N VAL A 62 -2.93 2.37 2.73
CA VAL A 62 -1.89 2.79 3.65
C VAL A 62 -2.57 3.31 4.90
N THR A 63 -2.25 2.69 6.03
CA THR A 63 -2.80 3.08 7.33
C THR A 63 -1.66 3.54 8.22
N VAL A 64 -1.76 4.75 8.75
CA VAL A 64 -0.78 5.32 9.66
C VAL A 64 -1.46 5.63 10.98
N THR A 65 -0.92 5.08 12.06
CA THR A 65 -1.40 5.32 13.41
C THR A 65 -0.28 5.95 14.23
N ALA A 66 -0.56 7.09 14.84
CA ALA A 66 0.37 7.74 15.76
C ALA A 66 -0.19 7.66 17.17
N THR A 67 0.61 7.15 18.10
CA THR A 67 0.22 7.01 19.50
C THR A 67 1.16 7.79 20.41
N LEU A 68 0.58 8.44 21.41
CA LEU A 68 1.30 9.09 22.51
C LEU A 68 0.85 8.44 23.81
N GLU A 69 1.80 7.82 24.52
CA GLU A 69 1.50 7.20 25.83
C GLU A 69 0.27 6.30 25.77
N GLU A 70 0.23 5.42 24.77
CA GLU A 70 -0.85 4.45 24.56
C GLU A 70 -2.18 5.05 24.08
N GLU A 71 -2.25 6.36 23.88
CA GLU A 71 -3.43 7.00 23.31
C GLU A 71 -3.22 7.30 21.83
N THR A 72 -4.24 7.08 21.02
CA THR A 72 -4.19 7.38 19.60
C THR A 72 -4.24 8.89 19.39
N ALA A 73 -3.14 9.47 18.90
CA ALA A 73 -3.10 10.88 18.54
C ALA A 73 -3.84 11.11 17.23
N PHE A 74 -3.51 10.31 16.20
CA PHE A 74 -4.29 10.32 14.96
C PHE A 74 -4.26 8.94 14.30
N LEU A 75 -5.28 8.70 13.51
CA LEU A 75 -5.39 7.52 12.65
C LEU A 75 -5.74 8.01 11.26
N CYS A 76 -4.90 7.64 10.31
CA CYS A 76 -5.05 8.08 8.92
C CYS A 76 -5.02 6.88 8.00
N GLU A 77 -6.02 6.76 7.14
CA GLU A 77 -6.07 5.66 6.17
C GLU A 77 -6.39 6.23 4.80
N VAL A 78 -5.61 5.82 3.81
CA VAL A 78 -5.79 6.23 2.41
C VAL A 78 -5.83 4.97 1.56
N GLN A 79 -6.85 4.88 0.71
CA GLN A 79 -6.92 3.87 -0.34
C GLN A 79 -6.63 4.56 -1.67
N GLN A 80 -5.42 4.36 -2.17
CA GLN A 80 -4.98 4.92 -3.43
C GLN A 80 -5.09 3.85 -4.49
N ALA A 81 -5.76 4.16 -5.58
CA ALA A 81 -6.07 3.16 -6.59
C ALA A 81 -5.60 3.59 -7.97
N GLY A 82 -5.49 2.62 -8.85
CA GLY A 82 -5.18 2.88 -10.23
C GLY A 82 -5.80 1.81 -11.12
N ILE A 83 -6.03 2.17 -12.37
CA ILE A 83 -6.47 1.24 -13.41
C ILE A 83 -5.34 1.10 -14.40
N PHE A 84 -4.94 -0.15 -14.63
CA PHE A 84 -3.77 -0.49 -15.44
C PHE A 84 -4.16 -1.48 -16.53
N SER A 85 -3.70 -1.22 -17.76
CA SER A 85 -3.77 -2.19 -18.84
C SER A 85 -2.46 -2.96 -18.87
N ILE A 86 -2.53 -4.27 -18.76
CA ILE A 86 -1.35 -5.13 -18.67
C ILE A 86 -1.52 -6.29 -19.64
N ASP A 87 -0.57 -6.43 -20.57
CA ASP A 87 -0.59 -7.45 -21.59
C ASP A 87 0.80 -8.06 -21.72
N GLY A 88 0.85 -9.31 -22.17
CA GLY A 88 2.10 -9.96 -22.47
C GLY A 88 2.79 -10.63 -21.30
N ILE A 89 2.18 -10.65 -20.13
CA ILE A 89 2.70 -11.39 -18.97
C ILE A 89 1.59 -12.16 -18.28
N GLU A 90 1.96 -13.26 -17.64
CA GLU A 90 1.04 -14.15 -16.96
C GLU A 90 1.72 -14.74 -15.72
N GLY A 91 0.94 -15.44 -14.91
CA GLY A 91 1.47 -16.18 -13.77
C GLY A 91 2.19 -15.32 -12.77
N THR A 92 3.40 -15.74 -12.40
CA THR A 92 4.17 -15.04 -11.37
C THR A 92 4.58 -13.64 -11.81
N GLN A 93 4.82 -13.43 -13.10
CA GLN A 93 5.15 -12.09 -13.59
C GLN A 93 3.99 -11.12 -13.42
N LEU A 94 2.78 -11.58 -13.73
CA LEU A 94 1.59 -10.77 -13.54
C LEU A 94 1.34 -10.52 -12.05
N ALA A 95 1.50 -11.55 -11.21
CA ALA A 95 1.33 -11.39 -9.77
C ALA A 95 2.30 -10.37 -9.21
N HIS A 96 3.56 -10.39 -9.65
CA HIS A 96 4.56 -9.41 -9.23
C HIS A 96 4.19 -8.01 -9.69
N CYS A 97 3.72 -7.87 -10.91
CA CYS A 97 3.31 -6.57 -11.45
C CYS A 97 2.19 -5.97 -10.60
N LEU A 98 1.17 -6.77 -10.29
CA LEU A 98 0.02 -6.30 -9.50
C LEU A 98 0.36 -6.11 -8.04
N GLY A 99 1.29 -6.92 -7.50
CA GLY A 99 1.61 -6.91 -6.07
C GLY A 99 2.77 -6.02 -5.68
N ALA A 100 3.59 -5.59 -6.62
CA ALA A 100 4.78 -4.79 -6.33
C ALA A 100 4.91 -3.58 -7.25
N TYR A 101 4.89 -3.79 -8.55
CA TYR A 101 5.13 -2.72 -9.51
C TYR A 101 4.05 -1.65 -9.46
N CYS A 102 2.76 -2.06 -9.48
CA CYS A 102 1.65 -1.12 -9.41
C CYS A 102 1.57 -0.40 -8.07
N PRO A 103 1.67 -1.09 -6.92
CA PRO A 103 1.71 -0.39 -5.64
C PRO A 103 2.86 0.61 -5.52
N ASN A 104 4.01 0.29 -6.10
CA ASN A 104 5.15 1.21 -6.11
C ASN A 104 4.81 2.51 -6.84
N ILE A 105 4.03 2.42 -7.91
CA ILE A 105 3.55 3.62 -8.63
C ILE A 105 2.57 4.42 -7.78
N LEU A 106 1.70 3.73 -7.05
CA LEU A 106 0.63 4.36 -6.27
C LEU A 106 1.11 5.00 -4.98
N PHE A 107 2.22 4.51 -4.41
CA PHE A 107 2.66 4.93 -3.09
C PHE A 107 2.95 6.44 -2.98
N PRO A 108 3.64 7.09 -3.93
CA PRO A 108 3.88 8.53 -3.81
C PRO A 108 2.60 9.35 -3.71
N TYR A 109 1.54 8.93 -4.40
CA TYR A 109 0.24 9.58 -4.32
C TYR A 109 -0.38 9.40 -2.94
N ALA A 110 -0.32 8.19 -2.40
CA ALA A 110 -0.83 7.91 -1.06
C ALA A 110 -0.03 8.67 0.00
N ARG A 111 1.29 8.69 -0.14
CA ARG A 111 2.18 9.39 0.79
C ARG A 111 1.85 10.88 0.84
N GLU A 112 1.65 11.51 -0.32
CA GLU A 112 1.32 12.93 -0.37
C GLU A 112 -0.02 13.19 0.32
N CYS A 113 -1.00 12.35 0.06
CA CYS A 113 -2.32 12.47 0.67
C CYS A 113 -2.22 12.39 2.21
N ILE A 114 -1.47 11.42 2.73
CA ILE A 114 -1.29 11.25 4.16
C ILE A 114 -0.59 12.47 4.77
N THR A 115 0.48 12.95 4.13
CA THR A 115 1.19 14.14 4.60
C THR A 115 0.24 15.34 4.68
N SER A 116 -0.61 15.51 3.68
CA SER A 116 -1.60 16.59 3.65
C SER A 116 -2.62 16.47 4.77
N LEU A 117 -3.14 15.25 5.00
CA LEU A 117 -4.14 15.01 6.04
C LEU A 117 -3.58 15.25 7.44
N VAL A 118 -2.37 14.76 7.70
CA VAL A 118 -1.71 14.97 8.99
C VAL A 118 -1.49 16.46 9.24
N GLY A 119 -1.10 17.20 8.20
CA GLY A 119 -0.95 18.66 8.29
C GLY A 119 -2.26 19.37 8.57
N ARG A 120 -3.36 18.88 8.01
CA ARG A 120 -4.69 19.45 8.29
C ARG A 120 -5.11 19.25 9.73
N GLY A 121 -4.61 18.18 10.37
CA GLY A 121 -4.82 17.96 11.79
C GLY A 121 -3.93 18.80 12.68
N THR A 122 -3.06 19.61 12.10
CA THR A 122 -2.07 20.46 12.78
C THR A 122 -1.03 19.69 13.57
N PHE A 123 -0.84 18.40 13.26
CA PHE A 123 0.25 17.62 13.82
C PHE A 123 1.55 17.96 13.09
N PRO A 124 2.71 17.71 13.73
CA PRO A 124 3.98 17.91 13.02
C PRO A 124 4.04 17.10 11.74
N GLN A 125 4.77 17.64 10.76
CA GLN A 125 4.86 17.03 9.44
C GLN A 125 5.36 15.59 9.53
N LEU A 126 4.69 14.69 8.83
CA LEU A 126 5.06 13.29 8.75
C LEU A 126 5.54 12.99 7.33
N ASN A 127 6.78 12.54 7.23
CA ASN A 127 7.37 12.15 5.95
C ASN A 127 7.60 10.64 5.98
N LEU A 128 6.80 9.90 5.22
CA LEU A 128 6.94 8.46 5.14
C LEU A 128 8.16 8.09 4.31
N ALA A 129 8.95 7.15 4.80
CA ALA A 129 10.11 6.65 4.05
C ALA A 129 9.64 5.86 2.83
N PRO A 130 10.47 5.79 1.78
CA PRO A 130 10.17 4.92 0.66
C PRO A 130 9.99 3.47 1.09
N VAL A 131 9.11 2.77 0.40
CA VAL A 131 8.79 1.37 0.71
C VAL A 131 9.31 0.50 -0.42
N ASN A 132 9.98 -0.60 -0.07
CA ASN A 132 10.43 -1.58 -1.04
C ASN A 132 9.32 -2.62 -1.24
N PHE A 133 8.48 -2.40 -2.23
CA PHE A 133 7.35 -3.28 -2.50
C PHE A 133 7.79 -4.63 -3.04
N ASP A 134 8.93 -4.70 -3.73
CA ASP A 134 9.48 -5.99 -4.16
C ASP A 134 9.79 -6.88 -2.97
N ALA A 135 10.43 -6.32 -1.95
CA ALA A 135 10.77 -7.07 -0.74
C ALA A 135 9.51 -7.53 -0.01
N LEU A 136 8.50 -6.66 0.09
CA LEU A 136 7.23 -7.03 0.72
C LEU A 136 6.54 -8.16 -0.04
N PHE A 137 6.55 -8.10 -1.35
CA PHE A 137 5.94 -9.14 -2.18
C PHE A 137 6.65 -10.47 -2.02
N MET A 138 7.99 -10.46 -2.00
CA MET A 138 8.77 -11.67 -1.80
C MET A 138 8.51 -12.28 -0.43
N ASN A 139 8.41 -11.46 0.61
CA ASN A 139 8.07 -11.94 1.95
C ASN A 139 6.68 -12.55 2.00
N TYR A 140 5.73 -11.95 1.31
CA TYR A 140 4.37 -12.46 1.22
C TYR A 140 4.36 -13.86 0.59
N LEU A 141 5.12 -14.05 -0.50
CA LEU A 141 5.22 -15.35 -1.15
C LEU A 141 5.85 -16.40 -0.24
N GLN A 142 6.88 -16.01 0.51
CA GLN A 142 7.53 -16.92 1.45
C GLN A 142 6.58 -17.34 2.57
N GLN A 143 5.81 -16.40 3.11
CA GLN A 143 4.85 -16.69 4.16
C GLN A 143 3.76 -17.65 3.67
N GLN A 144 3.35 -17.54 2.43
CA GLN A 144 2.37 -18.46 1.87
C GLN A 144 2.94 -19.85 1.63
N ALA A 145 4.25 -19.94 1.40
CA ALA A 145 4.89 -21.22 1.16
C ALA A 145 5.17 -22.01 2.46
N GLU A 146 5.26 -21.32 3.61
CA GLU A 146 5.72 -21.91 4.85
C GLU A 146 4.65 -22.22 5.91
N PRO A 147 3.40 -21.77 5.81
CA PRO A 147 2.47 -21.90 6.94
C PRO A 147 2.21 -23.33 7.36
N GLN A 148 2.21 -24.28 6.43
CA GLN A 148 1.94 -25.66 6.77
C GLN A 148 3.09 -26.31 7.54
N SER A 149 4.32 -25.96 7.23
CA SER A 149 5.46 -26.52 7.95
C SER A 149 5.52 -26.00 9.38
N ASN A 150 5.13 -24.76 9.59
CA ASN A 150 5.11 -24.18 10.93
C ASN A 150 4.05 -24.82 11.80
N GLU A 151 2.89 -25.13 11.23
CA GLU A 151 1.83 -25.81 11.96
C GLU A 151 2.26 -27.22 12.39
N ALA A 152 2.94 -27.92 11.50
CA ALA A 152 3.42 -29.25 11.81
C ALA A 152 4.46 -29.23 12.94
N GLU A 153 5.31 -28.25 12.95
CA GLU A 153 6.30 -28.08 14.02
C GLU A 153 5.64 -27.77 15.35
N GLN A 154 4.58 -27.00 15.35
CA GLN A 154 3.89 -26.64 16.59
C GLN A 154 3.11 -27.82 17.17
N GLU A 155 2.63 -28.71 16.33
CA GLU A 155 1.90 -29.88 16.79
C GLU A 155 2.84 -31.00 17.28
N ALA A 156 4.07 -31.00 16.85
CA ALA A 156 5.05 -31.94 17.26
C ALA A 156 5.68 -31.57 18.59
#